data_63ac4a583a3c0ccc30f2689d4d05c87d
#
_entry.id   63ac4a583a3c0ccc30f2689d4d05c87d
#
_cell.length_a   1.000
_cell.length_b   1.000
_cell.length_c   1.000
_cell.angle_alpha   90.00
_cell.angle_beta   90.00
_cell.angle_gamma   90.00
#
_symmetry.space_group_name_H-M   'P 1'
#
loop_
_entity.id
_entity.type
_entity.pdbx_description
1 polymer ?
#
loop_
_entity_poly.entity_id
_entity_poly.type
_entity_poly.pdbx_seq_one_letter_code
_entity_poly.pdbx_strand_id
1 'polypeptide(L)'
;ESHQQEESLPNEKSGEEREVIRVSYVRLERLMNLVGELVIGRGRLKQRLRVLEQLSQQVLTFKSRLVDSVQSFADKHTFTYQEAPSSSTTHAGQGLPAFSDFGNLELDKYDDFNILARRIGEVTADITESMSQLDESIQRSHDEMSQLQQLTLVMRDEIAHARMVPIGTPFTRFRRAVREIARASNKEVSLVTSGEQTEVDTGIVERLVDPLVHLVRNAVYHGIEPAADRIAKGKPAVGTVYLHAAHRGNSVIIEVEDDGAGLDLWKIRAKAGKMGGAQLRQIQTMSDTDVLQLIFMPGFSTADKVGDQAGRGVGLDVVKRVVEGMNGHIDVESEPGIGTKFTLHLPLTLLIATALLVRVGTEKYAIPLASIQEVMMPTPFSVREEGNRTV
;
A
#
# COMPACT_ATOMS: atom_id res chain seq x y z
N GLU A 1 -40.18 60.20 -30.55
CA GLU A 1 -40.89 59.53 -29.43
C GLU A 1 -40.93 58.05 -29.71
N SER A 2 -39.97 57.30 -29.20
CA SER A 2 -40.06 55.86 -29.01
C SER A 2 -38.97 55.45 -28.06
N HIS A 3 -39.31 55.31 -26.79
CA HIS A 3 -38.48 54.76 -25.74
C HIS A 3 -38.17 53.29 -26.03
N GLN A 4 -36.91 52.96 -26.24
CA GLN A 4 -36.40 51.62 -26.14
C GLN A 4 -35.97 51.38 -24.66
N GLN A 5 -36.69 50.50 -23.99
CA GLN A 5 -36.31 49.99 -22.69
C GLN A 5 -35.16 49.02 -22.92
N GLU A 6 -33.98 49.35 -22.36
CA GLU A 6 -32.88 48.40 -22.15
C GLU A 6 -33.26 47.47 -20.99
N GLU A 7 -33.51 46.24 -21.29
CA GLU A 7 -33.66 45.12 -20.36
C GLU A 7 -32.27 44.76 -19.83
N SER A 8 -31.96 45.20 -18.59
CA SER A 8 -30.73 44.83 -17.88
C SER A 8 -30.81 43.38 -17.42
N LEU A 9 -30.03 42.51 -18.05
CA LEU A 9 -29.76 41.14 -17.59
C LEU A 9 -29.08 41.15 -16.21
N PRO A 10 -29.49 40.34 -15.26
CA PRO A 10 -28.83 40.24 -13.96
C PRO A 10 -27.46 39.60 -14.12
N ASN A 11 -26.46 40.29 -13.66
CA ASN A 11 -25.07 39.87 -13.59
C ASN A 11 -24.90 38.84 -12.47
N GLU A 12 -25.11 37.56 -12.74
CA GLU A 12 -24.75 36.47 -11.84
C GLU A 12 -23.22 36.28 -11.84
N LYS A 13 -22.56 37.04 -11.00
CA LYS A 13 -21.21 36.77 -10.54
C LYS A 13 -21.22 36.64 -9.02
N SER A 14 -21.83 35.62 -8.48
CA SER A 14 -21.50 35.11 -7.17
C SER A 14 -20.30 34.17 -7.30
N GLY A 15 -19.12 34.73 -7.44
CA GLY A 15 -17.90 33.99 -7.15
C GLY A 15 -17.90 33.71 -5.66
N GLU A 16 -18.09 32.45 -5.28
CA GLU A 16 -17.77 31.99 -3.93
C GLU A 16 -16.31 32.35 -3.68
N GLU A 17 -16.07 33.39 -2.90
CA GLU A 17 -14.75 33.69 -2.35
C GLU A 17 -14.39 32.51 -1.44
N ARG A 18 -13.67 31.55 -1.98
CA ARG A 18 -13.08 30.45 -1.18
C ARG A 18 -12.09 31.10 -0.22
N GLU A 19 -12.45 31.13 1.06
CA GLU A 19 -11.50 31.52 2.10
C GLU A 19 -10.30 30.57 2.06
N VAL A 20 -9.14 31.08 1.65
CA VAL A 20 -7.90 30.30 1.54
C VAL A 20 -7.11 30.47 2.84
N ILE A 21 -6.99 29.40 3.59
CA ILE A 21 -6.14 29.34 4.79
C ILE A 21 -4.78 28.79 4.39
N ARG A 22 -3.71 29.54 4.66
CA ARG A 22 -2.33 29.08 4.46
C ARG A 22 -1.89 28.22 5.63
N VAL A 23 -1.71 26.91 5.38
CA VAL A 23 -1.16 25.96 6.35
C VAL A 23 0.30 25.68 6.01
N SER A 24 1.19 25.68 7.02
CA SER A 24 2.60 25.37 6.76
C SER A 24 2.77 23.87 6.47
N TYR A 25 3.65 23.54 5.52
CA TYR A 25 4.00 22.16 5.16
C TYR A 25 4.35 21.30 6.38
N VAL A 26 5.15 21.80 7.30
CA VAL A 26 5.56 21.10 8.55
C VAL A 26 4.35 20.68 9.40
N ARG A 27 3.28 21.50 9.42
CA ARG A 27 2.05 21.12 10.15
C ARG A 27 1.31 19.97 9.48
N LEU A 28 1.21 19.98 8.16
CA LEU A 28 0.57 18.91 7.39
C LEU A 28 1.37 17.60 7.50
N GLU A 29 2.70 17.68 7.46
CA GLU A 29 3.58 16.53 7.69
C GLU A 29 3.40 15.93 9.10
N ARG A 30 3.30 16.81 10.11
CA ARG A 30 3.01 16.34 11.49
C ARG A 30 1.66 15.66 11.61
N LEU A 31 0.62 16.17 10.94
CA LEU A 31 -0.69 15.53 10.91
C LEU A 31 -0.64 14.17 10.23
N MET A 32 0.08 14.03 9.10
CA MET A 32 0.29 12.73 8.45
C MET A 32 0.99 11.72 9.36
N ASN A 33 2.00 12.17 10.12
CA ASN A 33 2.70 11.29 11.10
C ASN A 33 1.75 10.84 12.22
N LEU A 34 0.88 11.74 12.73
CA LEU A 34 -0.13 11.39 13.73
C LEU A 34 -1.15 10.37 13.19
N VAL A 35 -1.59 10.52 11.94
CA VAL A 35 -2.44 9.52 11.27
C VAL A 35 -1.71 8.18 11.16
N GLY A 36 -0.41 8.18 10.82
CA GLY A 36 0.42 6.99 10.81
C GLY A 36 0.48 6.28 12.17
N GLU A 37 0.70 7.03 13.25
CA GLU A 37 0.67 6.49 14.62
C GLU A 37 -0.70 5.92 15.00
N LEU A 38 -1.79 6.58 14.57
CA LEU A 38 -3.16 6.12 14.80
C LEU A 38 -3.43 4.78 14.07
N VAL A 39 -2.95 4.62 12.83
CA VAL A 39 -3.02 3.35 12.09
C VAL A 39 -2.29 2.22 12.84
N ILE A 40 -1.09 2.50 13.35
CA ILE A 40 -0.30 1.52 14.13
C ILE A 40 -1.00 1.17 15.44
N GLY A 41 -1.50 2.19 16.17
CA GLY A 41 -2.26 2.02 17.41
C GLY A 41 -3.49 1.13 17.22
N ARG A 42 -4.25 1.39 16.17
CA ARG A 42 -5.40 0.57 15.76
C ARG A 42 -4.99 -0.88 15.47
N GLY A 43 -3.89 -1.10 14.75
CA GLY A 43 -3.39 -2.45 14.47
C GLY A 43 -3.12 -3.24 15.75
N ARG A 44 -2.52 -2.61 16.75
CA ARG A 44 -2.28 -3.21 18.08
C ARG A 44 -3.59 -3.52 18.82
N LEU A 45 -4.58 -2.62 18.75
CA LEU A 45 -5.89 -2.84 19.37
C LEU A 45 -6.61 -4.04 18.72
N LYS A 46 -6.62 -4.12 17.39
CA LYS A 46 -7.18 -5.26 16.65
C LYS A 46 -6.54 -6.59 17.05
N GLN A 47 -5.22 -6.60 17.26
CA GLN A 47 -4.52 -7.80 17.73
C GLN A 47 -4.95 -8.18 19.16
N ARG A 48 -5.12 -7.21 20.06
CA ARG A 48 -5.60 -7.47 21.43
C ARG A 48 -7.02 -8.01 21.45
N LEU A 49 -7.92 -7.46 20.62
CA LEU A 49 -9.30 -7.97 20.49
C LEU A 49 -9.32 -9.42 20.05
N ARG A 50 -8.48 -9.82 19.08
CA ARG A 50 -8.35 -11.24 18.67
C ARG A 50 -7.90 -12.14 19.82
N VAL A 51 -6.98 -11.69 20.64
CA VAL A 51 -6.54 -12.47 21.82
C VAL A 51 -7.68 -12.61 22.82
N LEU A 52 -8.46 -11.56 23.07
CA LEU A 52 -9.63 -11.61 23.94
C LEU A 52 -10.69 -12.58 23.39
N GLU A 53 -10.96 -12.56 22.10
CA GLU A 53 -11.86 -13.50 21.43
C GLU A 53 -11.40 -14.95 21.61
N GLN A 54 -10.11 -15.22 21.43
CA GLN A 54 -9.54 -16.56 21.67
C GLN A 54 -9.69 -17.01 23.13
N LEU A 55 -9.44 -16.11 24.09
CA LEU A 55 -9.60 -16.41 25.52
C LEU A 55 -11.07 -16.64 25.85
N SER A 56 -12.02 -15.88 25.30
CA SER A 56 -13.45 -16.10 25.44
C SER A 56 -13.85 -17.51 24.98
N GLN A 57 -13.40 -17.93 23.82
CA GLN A 57 -13.67 -19.26 23.28
C GLN A 57 -13.05 -20.39 24.14
N GLN A 58 -11.87 -20.16 24.72
CA GLN A 58 -11.26 -21.11 25.64
C GLN A 58 -12.08 -21.25 26.93
N VAL A 59 -12.57 -20.17 27.50
CA VAL A 59 -13.45 -20.20 28.71
C VAL A 59 -14.72 -20.97 28.40
N LEU A 60 -15.38 -20.76 27.26
CA LEU A 60 -16.55 -21.52 26.84
C LEU A 60 -16.25 -23.02 26.69
N THR A 61 -15.06 -23.37 26.16
CA THR A 61 -14.63 -24.77 26.06
C THR A 61 -14.40 -25.40 27.43
N PHE A 62 -13.78 -24.68 28.37
CA PHE A 62 -13.57 -25.17 29.72
C PHE A 62 -14.90 -25.34 30.47
N LYS A 63 -15.82 -24.39 30.30
CA LYS A 63 -17.20 -24.49 30.82
C LYS A 63 -17.89 -25.75 30.34
N SER A 64 -17.88 -26.04 29.01
CA SER A 64 -18.48 -27.22 28.45
C SER A 64 -17.92 -28.50 29.09
N ARG A 65 -16.59 -28.61 29.20
CA ARG A 65 -15.94 -29.75 29.86
C ARG A 65 -16.31 -29.90 31.32
N LEU A 66 -16.49 -28.76 32.04
CA LEU A 66 -16.94 -28.81 33.43
C LEU A 66 -18.35 -29.36 33.54
N VAL A 67 -19.29 -28.89 32.72
CA VAL A 67 -20.67 -29.37 32.67
C VAL A 67 -20.71 -30.89 32.35
N ASP A 68 -20.00 -31.29 31.31
CA ASP A 68 -19.95 -32.71 30.89
C ASP A 68 -19.39 -33.62 32.02
N SER A 69 -18.37 -33.12 32.74
CA SER A 69 -17.75 -33.87 33.87
C SER A 69 -18.74 -34.00 35.02
N VAL A 70 -19.47 -32.95 35.36
CA VAL A 70 -20.48 -32.96 36.43
C VAL A 70 -21.63 -33.90 36.05
N GLN A 71 -22.12 -33.80 34.80
CA GLN A 71 -23.18 -34.65 34.29
C GLN A 71 -22.78 -36.14 34.29
N SER A 72 -21.57 -36.46 33.80
CA SER A 72 -21.06 -37.84 33.80
C SER A 72 -20.90 -38.42 35.21
N PHE A 73 -20.53 -37.55 36.15
CA PHE A 73 -20.43 -37.94 37.56
C PHE A 73 -21.83 -38.18 38.16
N ALA A 74 -22.80 -37.30 37.89
CA ALA A 74 -24.18 -37.47 38.30
C ALA A 74 -24.78 -38.78 37.76
N ASP A 75 -24.62 -39.06 36.47
CA ASP A 75 -25.14 -40.24 35.81
C ASP A 75 -24.56 -41.54 36.38
N LYS A 76 -23.25 -41.55 36.70
CA LYS A 76 -22.60 -42.73 37.31
C LYS A 76 -23.11 -43.05 38.71
N HIS A 77 -23.53 -42.05 39.45
CA HIS A 77 -24.04 -42.25 40.81
C HIS A 77 -25.56 -42.45 40.87
N THR A 78 -26.31 -42.04 39.86
CA THR A 78 -27.76 -42.25 39.77
C THR A 78 -28.11 -43.70 39.42
N PHE A 79 -27.23 -44.43 38.69
CA PHE A 79 -27.44 -45.85 38.32
C PHE A 79 -27.28 -46.85 39.45
N THR A 80 -26.88 -46.46 40.68
CA THR A 80 -26.70 -47.40 41.81
C THR A 80 -28.03 -47.70 42.54
N TYR A 81 -29.13 -47.07 42.16
CA TYR A 81 -30.49 -47.35 42.70
C TYR A 81 -31.34 -48.09 41.67
N GLN A 82 -30.93 -49.25 41.21
CA GLN A 82 -31.85 -50.17 40.58
C GLN A 82 -32.46 -51.06 41.66
N GLU A 83 -33.78 -50.95 41.85
CA GLU A 83 -34.61 -51.67 42.76
C GLU A 83 -34.19 -53.10 42.99
N ALA A 84 -33.93 -53.46 44.24
CA ALA A 84 -33.95 -54.86 44.65
C ALA A 84 -35.36 -55.39 44.42
N PRO A 85 -35.57 -56.53 43.73
CA PRO A 85 -36.91 -57.08 43.51
C PRO A 85 -37.55 -57.40 44.81
N SER A 86 -38.70 -56.78 45.06
CA SER A 86 -39.61 -57.14 46.15
C SER A 86 -40.07 -58.60 46.03
N SER A 87 -39.33 -59.54 46.61
CA SER A 87 -39.84 -60.87 46.90
C SER A 87 -40.49 -60.87 48.24
N SER A 88 -41.82 -60.81 48.26
CA SER A 88 -42.66 -61.12 49.37
C SER A 88 -42.46 -62.61 49.81
N THR A 89 -41.85 -62.79 50.97
CA THR A 89 -42.11 -64.00 51.77
C THR A 89 -41.94 -63.65 53.24
N THR A 90 -43.07 -63.74 53.94
CA THR A 90 -43.24 -63.79 55.38
C THR A 90 -42.33 -64.83 56.02
N HIS A 91 -41.49 -64.46 56.97
CA HIS A 91 -41.20 -65.21 58.18
C HIS A 91 -40.72 -64.28 59.32
N ALA A 92 -41.43 -64.36 60.40
CA ALA A 92 -41.13 -63.75 61.70
C ALA A 92 -39.85 -64.38 62.29
N GLY A 93 -39.00 -63.52 62.96
CA GLY A 93 -37.95 -64.00 63.83
C GLY A 93 -36.79 -63.01 64.03
N GLN A 94 -36.91 -62.33 65.17
CA GLN A 94 -35.83 -61.82 66.05
C GLN A 94 -34.52 -61.23 65.52
N GLY A 95 -34.36 -59.95 65.78
CA GLY A 95 -33.15 -59.32 66.35
C GLY A 95 -31.94 -59.19 65.49
N LEU A 96 -31.74 -57.94 65.06
CA LEU A 96 -30.41 -57.28 65.10
C LEU A 96 -30.59 -55.81 64.70
N PRO A 97 -30.25 -54.81 65.55
CA PRO A 97 -30.24 -53.36 65.22
C PRO A 97 -28.82 -52.98 64.75
N ALA A 98 -28.60 -52.94 63.44
CA ALA A 98 -27.33 -52.47 62.96
C ALA A 98 -27.29 -51.94 61.49
N PHE A 99 -28.43 -51.82 60.78
CA PHE A 99 -28.42 -51.39 59.36
C PHE A 99 -29.06 -50.04 59.09
N SER A 100 -29.65 -49.36 60.09
CA SER A 100 -30.30 -48.06 59.89
C SER A 100 -29.32 -46.88 59.80
N ASP A 101 -28.12 -47.00 60.36
CA ASP A 101 -27.15 -45.87 60.39
C ASP A 101 -26.37 -45.74 59.05
N PHE A 102 -26.17 -46.82 58.29
CA PHE A 102 -25.49 -46.75 57.03
C PHE A 102 -26.38 -46.13 55.91
N GLY A 103 -27.69 -46.36 55.94
CA GLY A 103 -28.64 -45.77 54.98
C GLY A 103 -28.77 -44.27 55.11
N ASN A 104 -28.75 -43.76 56.35
CA ASN A 104 -28.82 -42.32 56.59
C ASN A 104 -27.52 -41.58 56.21
N LEU A 105 -26.35 -42.19 56.39
CA LEU A 105 -25.06 -41.58 55.97
C LEU A 105 -24.93 -41.55 54.43
N GLU A 106 -25.50 -42.47 53.72
CA GLU A 106 -25.51 -42.43 52.23
C GLU A 106 -26.51 -41.39 51.70
N LEU A 107 -27.67 -41.26 52.29
CA LEU A 107 -28.67 -40.22 51.93
C LEU A 107 -28.15 -38.80 52.18
N ASP A 108 -27.45 -38.53 53.26
CA ASP A 108 -26.84 -37.22 53.54
C ASP A 108 -25.78 -36.86 52.51
N LYS A 109 -24.96 -37.83 52.05
CA LYS A 109 -23.97 -37.61 50.97
C LYS A 109 -24.64 -37.33 49.62
N TYR A 110 -25.76 -37.90 49.32
CA TYR A 110 -26.54 -37.66 48.10
C TYR A 110 -27.17 -36.24 48.11
N ASP A 111 -27.66 -35.75 49.23
CA ASP A 111 -28.16 -34.42 49.35
C ASP A 111 -27.05 -33.38 49.18
N ASP A 112 -25.88 -33.58 49.79
CA ASP A 112 -24.70 -32.72 49.64
C ASP A 112 -24.22 -32.66 48.17
N PHE A 113 -24.25 -33.81 47.45
CA PHE A 113 -23.88 -33.86 46.06
C PHE A 113 -24.87 -33.11 45.14
N ASN A 114 -26.18 -33.29 45.37
CA ASN A 114 -27.21 -32.62 44.61
C ASN A 114 -27.15 -31.08 44.84
N ILE A 115 -26.85 -30.65 46.06
CA ILE A 115 -26.60 -29.24 46.39
C ILE A 115 -25.37 -28.72 45.65
N LEU A 116 -24.26 -29.48 45.59
CA LEU A 116 -23.05 -29.11 44.89
C LEU A 116 -23.26 -29.03 43.36
N ALA A 117 -23.94 -30.04 42.77
CA ALA A 117 -24.25 -30.05 41.34
C ALA A 117 -25.15 -28.88 40.94
N ARG A 118 -26.11 -28.51 41.78
CA ARG A 118 -26.95 -27.33 41.58
C ARG A 118 -26.17 -26.05 41.65
N ARG A 119 -25.27 -25.88 42.64
CA ARG A 119 -24.39 -24.72 42.74
C ARG A 119 -23.45 -24.58 41.53
N ILE A 120 -22.88 -25.69 41.05
CA ILE A 120 -22.05 -25.68 39.83
C ILE A 120 -22.90 -25.27 38.63
N GLY A 121 -24.16 -25.76 38.53
CA GLY A 121 -25.10 -25.35 37.50
C GLY A 121 -25.37 -23.82 37.53
N GLU A 122 -25.64 -23.25 38.72
CA GLU A 122 -25.84 -21.80 38.90
C GLU A 122 -24.60 -20.98 38.48
N VAL A 123 -23.41 -21.35 38.97
CA VAL A 123 -22.11 -20.70 38.57
C VAL A 123 -21.86 -20.81 37.07
N THR A 124 -22.23 -21.95 36.47
CA THR A 124 -22.07 -22.15 35.03
C THR A 124 -23.03 -21.28 34.22
N ALA A 125 -24.24 -21.04 34.74
CA ALA A 125 -25.21 -20.11 34.13
C ALA A 125 -24.68 -18.65 34.21
N ASP A 126 -24.13 -18.23 35.36
CA ASP A 126 -23.54 -16.91 35.55
C ASP A 126 -22.32 -16.71 34.62
N ILE A 127 -21.48 -17.72 34.46
CA ILE A 127 -20.37 -17.70 33.51
C ILE A 127 -20.90 -17.52 32.08
N THR A 128 -22.01 -18.21 31.73
CA THR A 128 -22.58 -18.11 30.38
C THR A 128 -23.06 -16.71 30.08
N GLU A 129 -23.78 -16.12 31.03
CA GLU A 129 -24.27 -14.75 30.91
C GLU A 129 -23.10 -13.75 30.78
N SER A 130 -22.08 -13.86 31.65
CA SER A 130 -20.89 -13.00 31.61
C SER A 130 -20.14 -13.16 30.27
N MET A 131 -20.04 -14.39 29.74
CA MET A 131 -19.39 -14.64 28.45
C MET A 131 -20.20 -14.08 27.27
N SER A 132 -21.55 -14.12 27.35
CA SER A 132 -22.40 -13.48 26.34
C SER A 132 -22.23 -11.96 26.32
N GLN A 133 -22.16 -11.32 27.50
CA GLN A 133 -21.89 -9.89 27.60
C GLN A 133 -20.50 -9.52 27.10
N LEU A 134 -19.50 -10.38 27.37
CA LEU A 134 -18.15 -10.19 26.86
C LEU A 134 -18.09 -10.29 25.33
N ASP A 135 -18.77 -11.29 24.75
CA ASP A 135 -18.83 -11.47 23.30
C ASP A 135 -19.50 -10.26 22.61
N GLU A 136 -20.63 -9.79 23.17
CA GLU A 136 -21.29 -8.58 22.70
C GLU A 136 -20.37 -7.35 22.76
N SER A 137 -19.59 -7.21 23.85
CA SER A 137 -18.61 -6.12 24.00
C SER A 137 -17.47 -6.20 22.99
N ILE A 138 -17.00 -7.43 22.70
CA ILE A 138 -15.99 -7.68 21.68
C ILE A 138 -16.53 -7.30 20.29
N GLN A 139 -17.76 -7.69 19.96
CA GLN A 139 -18.39 -7.34 18.67
C GLN A 139 -18.56 -5.83 18.51
N ARG A 140 -19.05 -5.13 19.53
CA ARG A 140 -19.13 -3.65 19.51
C ARG A 140 -17.76 -3.02 19.30
N SER A 141 -16.72 -3.54 19.95
CA SER A 141 -15.35 -3.04 19.78
C SER A 141 -14.81 -3.30 18.37
N HIS A 142 -15.21 -4.37 17.69
CA HIS A 142 -14.89 -4.62 16.28
C HIS A 142 -15.57 -3.60 15.35
N ASP A 143 -16.83 -3.27 15.62
CA ASP A 143 -17.57 -2.27 14.85
C ASP A 143 -16.97 -0.87 15.00
N GLU A 144 -16.66 -0.46 16.23
CA GLU A 144 -15.96 0.79 16.52
C GLU A 144 -14.59 0.86 15.85
N MET A 145 -13.84 -0.25 15.84
CA MET A 145 -12.56 -0.35 15.17
C MET A 145 -12.68 -0.18 13.66
N SER A 146 -13.75 -0.69 13.07
CA SER A 146 -14.04 -0.56 11.64
C SER A 146 -14.38 0.90 11.29
N GLN A 147 -15.15 1.57 12.14
CA GLN A 147 -15.45 3.02 12.01
C GLN A 147 -14.17 3.86 12.13
N LEU A 148 -13.32 3.57 13.13
CA LEU A 148 -12.02 4.23 13.27
C LEU A 148 -11.13 4.03 12.04
N GLN A 149 -11.20 2.85 11.42
CA GLN A 149 -10.50 2.61 10.16
C GLN A 149 -10.95 3.55 9.06
N GLN A 150 -12.26 3.66 8.88
CA GLN A 150 -12.85 4.50 7.85
C GLN A 150 -12.52 5.99 8.08
N LEU A 151 -12.67 6.47 9.33
CA LEU A 151 -12.31 7.84 9.68
C LEU A 151 -10.83 8.13 9.45
N THR A 152 -9.94 7.19 9.79
CA THR A 152 -8.51 7.34 9.57
C THR A 152 -8.16 7.43 8.07
N LEU A 153 -8.84 6.67 7.21
CA LEU A 153 -8.67 6.76 5.77
C LEU A 153 -9.14 8.10 5.22
N VAL A 154 -10.31 8.57 5.66
CA VAL A 154 -10.84 9.88 5.26
C VAL A 154 -9.91 11.01 5.71
N MET A 155 -9.45 10.99 6.98
CA MET A 155 -8.48 11.99 7.46
C MET A 155 -7.18 11.99 6.66
N ARG A 156 -6.67 10.81 6.31
CA ARG A 156 -5.47 10.70 5.47
C ARG A 156 -5.68 11.34 4.12
N ASP A 157 -6.81 11.06 3.48
CA ASP A 157 -7.13 11.56 2.15
C ASP A 157 -7.34 13.09 2.17
N GLU A 158 -8.03 13.61 3.19
CA GLU A 158 -8.20 15.08 3.39
C GLU A 158 -6.86 15.79 3.60
N ILE A 159 -5.97 15.23 4.42
CA ILE A 159 -4.63 15.80 4.62
C ILE A 159 -3.80 15.71 3.33
N ALA A 160 -3.93 14.63 2.58
CA ALA A 160 -3.26 14.46 1.30
C ALA A 160 -3.74 15.52 0.29
N HIS A 161 -5.06 15.72 0.18
CA HIS A 161 -5.62 16.78 -0.67
C HIS A 161 -5.17 18.19 -0.24
N ALA A 162 -5.12 18.47 1.06
CA ALA A 162 -4.62 19.76 1.58
C ALA A 162 -3.13 20.01 1.28
N ARG A 163 -2.36 18.97 0.91
CA ARG A 163 -0.94 19.07 0.52
C ARG A 163 -0.73 19.21 -0.98
N MET A 164 -1.77 19.06 -1.77
CA MET A 164 -1.65 19.11 -3.23
C MET A 164 -1.44 20.53 -3.72
N VAL A 165 -0.53 20.68 -4.68
CA VAL A 165 -0.23 21.93 -5.35
C VAL A 165 -0.18 21.72 -6.86
N PRO A 166 -0.59 22.73 -7.66
CA PRO A 166 -0.47 22.67 -9.11
C PRO A 166 0.99 22.51 -9.54
N ILE A 167 1.27 21.54 -10.42
CA ILE A 167 2.63 21.27 -10.91
C ILE A 167 3.16 22.38 -11.82
N GLY A 168 2.32 23.30 -12.26
CA GLY A 168 2.69 24.44 -13.08
C GLY A 168 3.73 25.38 -12.43
N THR A 169 3.76 25.44 -11.09
CA THR A 169 4.76 26.26 -10.37
C THR A 169 6.21 25.88 -10.72
N PRO A 170 6.66 24.62 -10.65
CA PRO A 170 7.99 24.25 -11.14
C PRO A 170 8.14 24.36 -12.65
N PHE A 171 7.09 24.22 -13.47
CA PHE A 171 7.18 24.32 -14.92
C PHE A 171 7.70 25.69 -15.39
N THR A 172 7.41 26.76 -14.64
CA THR A 172 7.95 28.09 -14.94
C THR A 172 9.49 28.15 -14.82
N ARG A 173 10.09 27.37 -13.91
CA ARG A 173 11.55 27.27 -13.75
C ARG A 173 12.18 26.56 -14.96
N PHE A 174 11.50 25.59 -15.54
CA PHE A 174 12.01 24.85 -16.70
C PHE A 174 12.09 25.72 -17.95
N ARG A 175 11.16 26.66 -18.14
CA ARG A 175 11.24 27.63 -19.26
C ARG A 175 12.55 28.41 -19.25
N ARG A 176 13.02 28.81 -18.07
CA ARG A 176 14.30 29.49 -17.92
C ARG A 176 15.47 28.56 -18.21
N ALA A 177 15.45 27.34 -17.62
CA ALA A 177 16.51 26.35 -17.83
C ALA A 177 16.64 25.98 -19.31
N VAL A 178 15.54 25.75 -20.03
CA VAL A 178 15.54 25.46 -21.48
C VAL A 178 16.22 26.58 -22.26
N ARG A 179 15.87 27.85 -21.99
CA ARG A 179 16.49 29.02 -22.70
C ARG A 179 17.98 29.12 -22.43
N GLU A 180 18.41 28.90 -21.19
CA GLU A 180 19.83 28.97 -20.82
C GLU A 180 20.62 27.85 -21.51
N ILE A 181 20.10 26.61 -21.52
CA ILE A 181 20.74 25.45 -22.13
C ILE A 181 20.76 25.57 -23.66
N ALA A 182 19.64 26.00 -24.26
CA ALA A 182 19.52 26.19 -25.70
C ALA A 182 20.54 27.24 -26.21
N ARG A 183 20.69 28.37 -25.49
CA ARG A 183 21.73 29.38 -25.81
C ARG A 183 23.15 28.83 -25.69
N ALA A 184 23.42 28.09 -24.59
CA ALA A 184 24.74 27.47 -24.38
C ALA A 184 25.09 26.45 -25.45
N SER A 185 24.08 25.78 -26.01
CA SER A 185 24.24 24.74 -27.05
C SER A 185 24.10 25.27 -28.47
N ASN A 186 23.88 26.56 -28.64
CA ASN A 186 23.58 27.22 -29.92
C ASN A 186 22.45 26.55 -30.71
N LYS A 187 21.35 26.19 -30.00
CA LYS A 187 20.17 25.57 -30.55
C LYS A 187 18.94 26.43 -30.35
N GLU A 188 17.99 26.35 -31.27
CA GLU A 188 16.68 26.97 -31.11
C GLU A 188 15.69 25.95 -30.59
N VAL A 189 15.18 26.16 -29.37
CA VAL A 189 14.31 25.22 -28.68
C VAL A 189 13.13 25.95 -28.05
N SER A 190 11.94 25.42 -28.27
CA SER A 190 10.67 25.82 -27.64
C SER A 190 10.27 24.82 -26.56
N LEU A 191 9.76 25.30 -25.44
CA LEU A 191 9.15 24.46 -24.40
C LEU A 191 7.63 24.65 -24.44
N VAL A 192 6.90 23.56 -24.67
CA VAL A 192 5.44 23.50 -24.61
C VAL A 192 5.05 22.78 -23.33
N THR A 193 4.20 23.40 -22.53
CA THR A 193 3.73 22.84 -21.25
C THR A 193 2.22 22.63 -21.30
N SER A 194 1.75 21.51 -20.75
CA SER A 194 0.31 21.21 -20.62
C SER A 194 0.04 20.49 -19.30
N GLY A 195 -1.19 20.61 -18.80
CA GLY A 195 -1.55 20.01 -17.51
C GLY A 195 -0.96 20.76 -16.31
N GLU A 196 -0.68 22.05 -16.42
CA GLU A 196 -0.08 22.88 -15.35
C GLU A 196 -0.93 22.92 -14.08
N GLN A 197 -2.25 22.70 -14.20
CA GLN A 197 -3.21 22.68 -13.09
C GLN A 197 -3.33 21.30 -12.43
N THR A 198 -2.57 20.30 -12.92
CA THR A 198 -2.57 18.97 -12.30
C THR A 198 -2.01 19.08 -10.88
N GLU A 199 -2.83 18.72 -9.92
CA GLU A 199 -2.48 18.74 -8.50
C GLU A 199 -1.58 17.57 -8.13
N VAL A 200 -0.47 17.83 -7.46
CA VAL A 200 0.53 16.83 -7.04
C VAL A 200 0.96 17.13 -5.62
N ASP A 201 1.21 16.09 -4.83
CA ASP A 201 1.73 16.25 -3.47
C ASP A 201 3.02 17.11 -3.45
N THR A 202 3.06 18.09 -2.56
CA THR A 202 4.19 19.03 -2.45
C THR A 202 5.52 18.30 -2.26
N GLY A 203 5.57 17.21 -1.46
CA GLY A 203 6.79 16.45 -1.24
C GLY A 203 7.26 15.69 -2.48
N ILE A 204 6.34 15.31 -3.37
CA ILE A 204 6.66 14.73 -4.68
C ILE A 204 7.20 15.81 -5.61
N VAL A 205 6.51 16.95 -5.68
CA VAL A 205 6.93 18.09 -6.52
C VAL A 205 8.34 18.55 -6.19
N GLU A 206 8.68 18.73 -4.90
CA GLU A 206 10.02 19.16 -4.47
C GLU A 206 11.12 18.18 -4.89
N ARG A 207 10.87 16.87 -4.83
CA ARG A 207 11.82 15.84 -5.24
C ARG A 207 11.95 15.68 -6.75
N LEU A 208 10.90 16.06 -7.50
CA LEU A 208 10.87 15.94 -8.96
C LEU A 208 11.58 17.06 -9.71
N VAL A 209 11.78 18.22 -9.10
CA VAL A 209 12.37 19.39 -9.78
C VAL A 209 13.72 19.02 -10.42
N ASP A 210 14.63 18.42 -9.66
CA ASP A 210 15.97 18.08 -10.16
C ASP A 210 15.95 16.95 -11.24
N PRO A 211 15.21 15.84 -11.07
CA PRO A 211 14.98 14.85 -12.13
C PRO A 211 14.43 15.45 -13.42
N LEU A 212 13.39 16.27 -13.33
CA LEU A 212 12.77 16.89 -14.51
C LEU A 212 13.72 17.88 -15.21
N VAL A 213 14.44 18.69 -14.45
CA VAL A 213 15.49 19.57 -15.01
C VAL A 213 16.54 18.74 -15.77
N HIS A 214 16.91 17.57 -15.23
CA HIS A 214 17.87 16.69 -15.88
C HIS A 214 17.33 16.09 -17.18
N LEU A 215 16.07 15.62 -17.20
CA LEU A 215 15.42 15.10 -18.42
C LEU A 215 15.29 16.18 -19.48
N VAL A 216 14.83 17.37 -19.10
CA VAL A 216 14.73 18.53 -20.00
C VAL A 216 16.11 18.94 -20.54
N ARG A 217 17.14 18.89 -19.70
CA ARG A 217 18.52 19.13 -20.15
C ARG A 217 18.98 18.11 -21.17
N ASN A 218 18.71 16.82 -20.94
CA ASN A 218 19.04 15.76 -21.87
C ASN A 218 18.31 15.94 -23.20
N ALA A 219 17.03 16.28 -23.18
CA ALA A 219 16.24 16.58 -24.36
C ALA A 219 16.89 17.71 -25.20
N VAL A 220 17.22 18.85 -24.57
CA VAL A 220 17.78 20.00 -25.27
C VAL A 220 19.22 19.73 -25.73
N TYR A 221 20.08 19.16 -24.87
CA TYR A 221 21.50 19.02 -25.14
C TYR A 221 21.81 17.85 -26.07
N HIS A 222 21.18 16.71 -25.85
CA HIS A 222 21.43 15.45 -26.56
C HIS A 222 20.35 15.10 -27.56
N GLY A 223 19.07 15.36 -27.27
CA GLY A 223 17.94 15.01 -28.12
C GLY A 223 17.83 15.92 -29.34
N ILE A 224 17.66 17.23 -29.14
CA ILE A 224 17.45 18.20 -30.22
C ILE A 224 18.73 18.37 -31.03
N GLU A 225 18.62 18.26 -32.36
CA GLU A 225 19.72 18.53 -33.30
C GLU A 225 19.90 20.04 -33.53
N PRO A 226 21.09 20.48 -34.03
CA PRO A 226 21.28 21.85 -34.54
C PRO A 226 20.29 22.19 -35.65
N ALA A 227 19.90 23.48 -35.78
CA ALA A 227 18.89 23.92 -36.76
C ALA A 227 19.22 23.51 -38.20
N ALA A 228 20.49 23.57 -38.60
CA ALA A 228 20.92 23.14 -39.96
C ALA A 228 20.65 21.66 -40.22
N ASP A 229 20.95 20.81 -39.23
CA ASP A 229 20.78 19.35 -39.32
C ASP A 229 19.30 18.97 -39.36
N ARG A 230 18.46 19.70 -38.58
CA ARG A 230 17.00 19.51 -38.58
C ARG A 230 16.40 19.83 -39.92
N ILE A 231 16.77 20.98 -40.52
CA ILE A 231 16.29 21.39 -41.85
C ILE A 231 16.71 20.36 -42.90
N ALA A 232 17.97 19.86 -42.83
CA ALA A 232 18.45 18.83 -43.75
C ALA A 232 17.65 17.51 -43.67
N LYS A 233 17.06 17.22 -42.50
CA LYS A 233 16.18 16.07 -42.28
C LYS A 233 14.70 16.35 -42.50
N GLY A 234 14.33 17.53 -42.98
CA GLY A 234 12.95 17.93 -43.22
C GLY A 234 12.15 18.32 -41.95
N LYS A 235 12.83 18.55 -40.82
CA LYS A 235 12.25 19.03 -39.57
C LYS A 235 12.24 20.54 -39.47
N PRO A 236 11.36 21.15 -38.65
CA PRO A 236 11.41 22.58 -38.34
C PRO A 236 12.76 22.96 -37.74
N ALA A 237 13.25 24.18 -38.02
CA ALA A 237 14.52 24.68 -37.48
C ALA A 237 14.51 24.75 -35.95
N VAL A 238 13.36 25.10 -35.35
CA VAL A 238 13.13 25.14 -33.91
C VAL A 238 12.73 23.74 -33.43
N GLY A 239 13.52 23.18 -32.48
CA GLY A 239 13.16 21.95 -31.80
C GLY A 239 12.14 22.18 -30.70
N THR A 240 11.34 21.19 -30.38
CA THR A 240 10.31 21.31 -29.35
C THR A 240 10.52 20.28 -28.24
N VAL A 241 10.45 20.74 -27.00
CA VAL A 241 10.35 19.88 -25.82
C VAL A 241 8.95 20.05 -25.24
N TYR A 242 8.26 18.93 -25.06
CA TYR A 242 6.93 18.89 -24.46
C TYR A 242 7.05 18.41 -23.01
N LEU A 243 6.35 19.08 -22.12
CA LEU A 243 6.22 18.72 -20.71
C LEU A 243 4.74 18.65 -20.38
N HIS A 244 4.26 17.43 -20.18
CA HIS A 244 2.84 17.15 -19.92
C HIS A 244 2.66 16.53 -18.55
N ALA A 245 1.59 16.93 -17.83
CA ALA A 245 1.19 16.29 -16.60
C ALA A 245 -0.31 15.99 -16.62
N ALA A 246 -0.70 14.82 -16.15
CA ALA A 246 -2.10 14.42 -16.07
C ALA A 246 -2.34 13.43 -14.92
N HIS A 247 -3.56 13.41 -14.37
CA HIS A 247 -4.02 12.35 -13.50
C HIS A 247 -4.46 11.14 -14.31
N ARG A 248 -4.06 9.95 -13.88
CA ARG A 248 -4.54 8.68 -14.43
C ARG A 248 -4.91 7.73 -13.29
N GLY A 249 -6.20 7.70 -12.97
CA GLY A 249 -6.67 6.95 -11.79
C GLY A 249 -6.07 7.51 -10.51
N ASN A 250 -5.38 6.67 -9.74
CA ASN A 250 -4.72 7.05 -8.49
C ASN A 250 -3.23 7.40 -8.65
N SER A 251 -2.82 7.79 -9.86
CA SER A 251 -1.44 8.13 -10.21
C SER A 251 -1.38 9.44 -10.98
N VAL A 252 -0.26 10.13 -10.84
CA VAL A 252 0.14 11.24 -11.69
C VAL A 252 1.10 10.74 -12.74
N ILE A 253 0.86 11.07 -13.98
CA ILE A 253 1.76 10.83 -15.10
C ILE A 253 2.40 12.15 -15.48
N ILE A 254 3.74 12.16 -15.58
CA ILE A 254 4.50 13.29 -16.09
C ILE A 254 5.31 12.81 -17.27
N GLU A 255 5.13 13.45 -18.41
CA GLU A 255 5.82 13.11 -19.66
C GLU A 255 6.77 14.24 -20.03
N VAL A 256 7.98 13.87 -20.42
CA VAL A 256 8.99 14.76 -21.02
C VAL A 256 9.32 14.18 -22.37
N GLU A 257 8.96 14.87 -23.44
CA GLU A 257 9.14 14.43 -24.83
C GLU A 257 9.91 15.46 -25.62
N ASP A 258 10.81 15.02 -26.50
CA ASP A 258 11.50 15.85 -27.48
C ASP A 258 11.25 15.36 -28.90
N ASP A 259 11.25 16.26 -29.86
CA ASP A 259 11.14 15.99 -31.30
C ASP A 259 12.52 15.86 -31.96
N GLY A 260 13.52 15.43 -31.19
CA GLY A 260 14.92 15.38 -31.60
C GLY A 260 15.31 14.13 -32.41
N ALA A 261 16.59 13.75 -32.32
CA ALA A 261 17.15 12.65 -33.11
C ALA A 261 16.70 11.26 -32.63
N GLY A 262 16.11 11.15 -31.44
CA GLY A 262 15.87 9.88 -30.79
C GLY A 262 17.14 9.22 -30.24
N LEU A 263 16.99 8.07 -29.63
CA LEU A 263 18.07 7.28 -29.05
C LEU A 263 18.60 6.27 -30.08
N ASP A 264 19.92 6.18 -30.21
CA ASP A 264 20.58 5.24 -31.08
C ASP A 264 20.77 3.89 -30.36
N LEU A 265 19.86 2.95 -30.63
CA LEU A 265 19.86 1.61 -30.04
C LEU A 265 21.20 0.85 -30.30
N TRP A 266 21.81 1.07 -31.45
CA TRP A 266 23.09 0.41 -31.78
C TRP A 266 24.21 0.91 -30.84
N LYS A 267 24.27 2.24 -30.62
CA LYS A 267 25.24 2.81 -29.67
C LYS A 267 24.98 2.36 -28.24
N ILE A 268 23.69 2.25 -27.83
CA ILE A 268 23.36 1.73 -26.52
C ILE A 268 23.79 0.31 -26.34
N ARG A 269 23.50 -0.61 -27.32
CA ARG A 269 23.94 -2.01 -27.31
C ARG A 269 25.47 -2.11 -27.26
N ALA A 270 26.17 -1.34 -28.09
CA ALA A 270 27.64 -1.33 -28.16
C ALA A 270 28.26 -0.90 -26.82
N LYS A 271 27.70 0.11 -26.17
CA LYS A 271 28.21 0.61 -24.89
C LYS A 271 27.90 -0.34 -23.73
N ALA A 272 26.69 -0.87 -23.66
CA ALA A 272 26.31 -1.85 -22.66
C ALA A 272 27.20 -3.10 -22.74
N GLY A 273 27.56 -3.54 -23.97
CA GLY A 273 28.49 -4.64 -24.20
C GLY A 273 29.92 -4.39 -23.70
N LYS A 274 30.36 -3.12 -23.66
CA LYS A 274 31.67 -2.76 -23.10
C LYS A 274 31.66 -2.71 -21.56
N MET A 275 30.53 -2.44 -20.94
CA MET A 275 30.41 -2.33 -19.48
C MET A 275 30.26 -3.69 -18.78
N GLY A 276 29.70 -4.70 -19.46
CA GLY A 276 29.40 -6.00 -18.88
C GLY A 276 30.01 -7.16 -19.68
N GLY A 277 31.25 -7.54 -19.39
CA GLY A 277 32.06 -8.51 -20.15
C GLY A 277 31.51 -9.94 -20.30
N ALA A 278 30.42 -10.34 -19.63
CA ALA A 278 29.87 -11.70 -19.68
C ALA A 278 28.51 -11.83 -20.41
N GLN A 279 27.86 -10.72 -20.76
CA GLN A 279 26.47 -10.73 -21.26
C GLN A 279 26.30 -10.21 -22.70
N LEU A 280 27.38 -10.09 -23.46
CA LEU A 280 27.33 -9.57 -24.85
C LEU A 280 26.30 -10.31 -25.73
N ARG A 281 26.17 -11.63 -25.59
CA ARG A 281 25.19 -12.41 -26.37
C ARG A 281 23.73 -12.09 -25.97
N GLN A 282 23.47 -11.87 -24.67
CA GLN A 282 22.15 -11.52 -24.20
C GLN A 282 21.74 -10.12 -24.67
N ILE A 283 22.65 -9.14 -24.64
CA ILE A 283 22.39 -7.77 -25.11
C ILE A 283 22.03 -7.72 -26.60
N GLN A 284 22.63 -8.63 -27.42
CA GLN A 284 22.32 -8.70 -28.84
C GLN A 284 20.94 -9.27 -29.16
N THR A 285 20.38 -10.10 -28.27
CA THR A 285 19.06 -10.74 -28.41
C THR A 285 17.94 -10.00 -27.66
N MET A 286 18.27 -8.95 -26.90
CA MET A 286 17.31 -8.13 -26.19
C MET A 286 16.35 -7.41 -27.15
N SER A 287 15.09 -7.25 -26.73
CA SER A 287 14.14 -6.39 -27.42
C SER A 287 14.60 -4.92 -27.40
N ASP A 288 14.12 -4.10 -28.32
CA ASP A 288 14.49 -2.69 -28.37
C ASP A 288 14.02 -1.94 -27.10
N THR A 289 12.87 -2.33 -26.53
CA THR A 289 12.38 -1.82 -25.25
C THR A 289 13.32 -2.15 -24.08
N ASP A 290 13.85 -3.39 -24.02
CA ASP A 290 14.80 -3.77 -22.96
C ASP A 290 16.14 -3.03 -23.13
N VAL A 291 16.57 -2.79 -24.36
CA VAL A 291 17.79 -2.03 -24.66
C VAL A 291 17.66 -0.58 -24.21
N LEU A 292 16.50 0.03 -24.41
CA LEU A 292 16.24 1.39 -23.92
C LEU A 292 16.34 1.46 -22.39
N GLN A 293 15.94 0.42 -21.66
CA GLN A 293 16.05 0.39 -20.20
C GLN A 293 17.51 0.37 -19.71
N LEU A 294 18.48 -0.01 -20.54
CA LEU A 294 19.91 -0.01 -20.18
C LEU A 294 20.47 1.39 -19.91
N ILE A 295 19.84 2.45 -20.45
CA ILE A 295 20.26 3.84 -20.19
C ILE A 295 20.16 4.24 -18.72
N PHE A 296 19.37 3.53 -17.94
CA PHE A 296 19.21 3.75 -16.50
C PHE A 296 20.21 2.96 -15.64
N MET A 297 21.12 2.19 -16.25
CA MET A 297 22.16 1.49 -15.50
C MET A 297 23.15 2.47 -14.86
N PRO A 298 23.60 2.21 -13.62
CA PRO A 298 24.59 3.05 -12.97
C PRO A 298 25.85 3.25 -13.83
N GLY A 299 26.25 4.52 -14.00
CA GLY A 299 27.42 4.86 -14.80
C GLY A 299 27.22 4.78 -16.32
N PHE A 300 25.99 4.53 -16.79
CA PHE A 300 25.68 4.55 -18.22
C PHE A 300 25.54 5.99 -18.71
N SER A 301 26.48 6.48 -19.52
CA SER A 301 26.37 7.77 -20.21
C SER A 301 26.84 7.60 -21.64
N THR A 302 26.05 7.95 -22.63
CA THR A 302 26.41 7.84 -24.04
C THR A 302 27.38 8.95 -24.52
N ALA A 303 27.66 9.96 -23.66
CA ALA A 303 28.60 11.02 -23.98
C ALA A 303 30.06 10.55 -23.90
N ASP A 304 30.83 10.77 -24.95
CA ASP A 304 32.26 10.42 -25.03
C ASP A 304 33.17 11.34 -24.18
N LYS A 305 32.67 12.45 -23.71
CA LYS A 305 33.38 13.39 -22.83
C LYS A 305 32.45 13.80 -21.68
N VAL A 306 32.89 13.58 -20.45
CA VAL A 306 32.33 14.21 -19.26
C VAL A 306 32.70 15.70 -19.37
N GLY A 307 31.84 16.51 -19.99
CA GLY A 307 32.06 17.95 -20.08
C GLY A 307 31.95 18.55 -18.68
N ASP A 308 32.83 19.49 -18.37
CA ASP A 308 32.91 20.24 -17.09
C ASP A 308 31.62 20.96 -16.67
N GLN A 309 30.57 20.98 -17.53
CA GLN A 309 29.28 21.61 -17.27
C GLN A 309 28.20 20.66 -16.70
N ALA A 310 28.49 19.34 -16.61
CA ALA A 310 27.62 18.37 -15.92
C ALA A 310 27.87 18.39 -14.40
N GLY A 311 27.81 19.57 -13.80
CA GLY A 311 28.00 19.79 -12.37
C GLY A 311 27.07 18.88 -11.55
N ARG A 312 27.65 17.93 -10.85
CA ARG A 312 27.16 16.97 -9.86
C ARG A 312 26.89 15.54 -10.29
N GLY A 313 27.35 15.04 -11.45
CA GLY A 313 27.30 13.57 -11.73
C GLY A 313 25.89 12.96 -11.70
N VAL A 314 24.85 13.71 -12.06
CA VAL A 314 23.47 13.26 -12.09
C VAL A 314 23.25 12.57 -13.44
N GLY A 315 23.18 11.24 -13.45
CA GLY A 315 22.81 10.45 -14.62
C GLY A 315 21.32 10.07 -14.59
N LEU A 316 20.88 9.40 -15.65
CA LEU A 316 19.51 8.84 -15.71
C LEU A 316 19.26 7.78 -14.62
N ASP A 317 20.31 7.11 -14.13
CA ASP A 317 20.26 6.21 -12.98
C ASP A 317 19.84 6.91 -11.69
N VAL A 318 20.24 8.17 -11.50
CA VAL A 318 19.80 8.99 -10.35
C VAL A 318 18.34 9.37 -10.52
N VAL A 319 17.90 9.76 -11.73
CA VAL A 319 16.51 10.06 -12.04
C VAL A 319 15.63 8.84 -11.68
N LYS A 320 16.00 7.65 -12.19
CA LYS A 320 15.28 6.41 -11.90
C LYS A 320 15.20 6.13 -10.40
N ARG A 321 16.33 6.23 -9.69
CA ARG A 321 16.38 6.01 -8.23
C ARG A 321 15.50 6.98 -7.45
N VAL A 322 15.43 8.25 -7.84
CA VAL A 322 14.57 9.23 -7.19
C VAL A 322 13.09 8.91 -7.43
N VAL A 323 12.73 8.54 -8.67
CA VAL A 323 11.36 8.13 -9.02
C VAL A 323 10.97 6.85 -8.27
N GLU A 324 11.82 5.83 -8.26
CA GLU A 324 11.60 4.58 -7.50
C GLU A 324 11.52 4.83 -5.99
N GLY A 325 12.31 5.76 -5.46
CA GLY A 325 12.26 6.18 -4.05
C GLY A 325 10.96 6.90 -3.65
N MET A 326 10.13 7.29 -4.63
CA MET A 326 8.77 7.79 -4.45
C MET A 326 7.70 6.72 -4.77
N ASN A 327 8.08 5.44 -4.87
CA ASN A 327 7.24 4.33 -5.31
C ASN A 327 6.65 4.52 -6.72
N GLY A 328 7.35 5.26 -7.57
CA GLY A 328 7.03 5.44 -8.97
C GLY A 328 7.88 4.54 -9.87
N HIS A 329 7.62 4.60 -11.16
CA HIS A 329 8.47 4.01 -12.18
C HIS A 329 8.64 4.98 -13.37
N ILE A 330 9.69 4.79 -14.13
CA ILE A 330 10.00 5.58 -15.30
C ILE A 330 10.15 4.68 -16.52
N ASP A 331 9.42 5.02 -17.56
CA ASP A 331 9.48 4.37 -18.85
C ASP A 331 10.13 5.28 -19.89
N VAL A 332 10.65 4.70 -20.94
CA VAL A 332 11.27 5.41 -22.06
C VAL A 332 10.82 4.79 -23.37
N GLU A 333 10.38 5.64 -24.26
CA GLU A 333 10.06 5.32 -25.64
C GLU A 333 10.91 6.22 -26.54
N SER A 334 11.49 5.68 -27.60
CA SER A 334 12.31 6.48 -28.52
C SER A 334 12.29 5.86 -29.89
N GLU A 335 12.15 6.73 -30.88
CA GLU A 335 12.17 6.37 -32.29
C GLU A 335 13.24 7.21 -33.00
N PRO A 336 14.24 6.56 -33.66
CA PRO A 336 15.29 7.27 -34.38
C PRO A 336 14.74 8.22 -35.43
N GLY A 337 15.14 9.49 -35.35
CA GLY A 337 14.70 10.56 -36.26
C GLY A 337 13.37 11.21 -35.86
N ILE A 338 12.61 10.67 -34.91
CA ILE A 338 11.35 11.26 -34.42
C ILE A 338 11.56 11.95 -33.09
N GLY A 339 12.10 11.25 -32.09
CA GLY A 339 12.36 11.85 -30.77
C GLY A 339 12.42 10.83 -29.63
N THR A 340 12.42 11.34 -28.40
CA THR A 340 12.44 10.53 -27.17
C THR A 340 11.38 11.02 -26.19
N LYS A 341 10.66 10.09 -25.57
CA LYS A 341 9.65 10.34 -24.56
C LYS A 341 9.98 9.57 -23.29
N PHE A 342 10.09 10.29 -22.19
CA PHE A 342 10.16 9.73 -20.83
C PHE A 342 8.81 9.89 -20.15
N THR A 343 8.29 8.81 -19.60
CA THR A 343 7.02 8.78 -18.85
C THR A 343 7.29 8.40 -17.41
N LEU A 344 7.03 9.32 -16.49
CA LEU A 344 7.14 9.10 -15.05
C LEU A 344 5.76 8.79 -14.50
N HIS A 345 5.61 7.64 -13.88
CA HIS A 345 4.40 7.22 -13.18
C HIS A 345 4.63 7.37 -11.69
N LEU A 346 3.85 8.21 -11.05
CA LEU A 346 3.99 8.55 -9.63
C LEU A 346 2.66 8.32 -8.91
N PRO A 347 2.69 7.83 -7.67
CA PRO A 347 1.46 7.78 -6.86
C PRO A 347 1.02 9.19 -6.49
N LEU A 348 -0.29 9.42 -6.36
CA LEU A 348 -0.85 10.73 -5.95
C LEU A 348 -0.38 11.17 -4.57
N THR A 349 -0.13 10.23 -3.67
CA THR A 349 0.27 10.50 -2.28
C THR A 349 1.41 9.58 -1.87
N LEU A 350 2.19 9.99 -0.88
CA LEU A 350 3.13 9.11 -0.20
C LEU A 350 2.33 8.03 0.53
N LEU A 351 2.29 6.82 -0.02
CA LEU A 351 1.44 5.73 0.42
C LEU A 351 1.93 5.12 1.75
N ILE A 352 1.00 5.01 2.70
CA ILE A 352 1.08 3.95 3.71
C ILE A 352 0.65 2.66 2.98
N ALA A 353 1.61 1.87 2.53
CA ALA A 353 1.31 0.62 1.84
C ALA A 353 0.97 -0.47 2.86
N THR A 354 -0.11 -1.21 2.60
CA THR A 354 -0.35 -2.49 3.29
C THR A 354 0.66 -3.49 2.75
N ALA A 355 1.43 -4.12 3.64
CA ALA A 355 2.46 -5.08 3.25
C ALA A 355 2.23 -6.43 3.94
N LEU A 356 2.55 -7.51 3.23
CA LEU A 356 2.68 -8.83 3.80
C LEU A 356 4.06 -8.95 4.46
N LEU A 357 4.08 -9.20 5.76
CA LEU A 357 5.32 -9.44 6.48
C LEU A 357 5.69 -10.91 6.36
N VAL A 358 6.78 -11.20 5.65
CA VAL A 358 7.32 -12.55 5.48
C VAL A 358 8.63 -12.70 6.24
N ARG A 359 8.90 -13.92 6.70
CA ARG A 359 10.16 -14.27 7.37
C ARG A 359 10.92 -15.29 6.53
N VAL A 360 12.15 -14.95 6.19
CA VAL A 360 13.08 -15.85 5.47
C VAL A 360 14.28 -16.09 6.38
N GLY A 361 14.38 -17.28 6.95
CA GLY A 361 15.37 -17.57 7.97
C GLY A 361 15.15 -16.73 9.24
N THR A 362 16.12 -15.90 9.59
CA THR A 362 16.07 -14.98 10.75
C THR A 362 15.58 -13.58 10.38
N GLU A 363 15.54 -13.22 9.11
CA GLU A 363 15.21 -11.89 8.62
C GLU A 363 13.72 -11.74 8.29
N LYS A 364 13.19 -10.52 8.48
CA LYS A 364 11.81 -10.16 8.15
C LYS A 364 11.80 -9.18 6.98
N TYR A 365 10.97 -9.48 6.00
CA TYR A 365 10.76 -8.65 4.81
C TYR A 365 9.30 -8.21 4.74
N ALA A 366 9.09 -6.96 4.30
CA ALA A 366 7.75 -6.41 4.03
C ALA A 366 7.56 -6.36 2.50
N ILE A 367 6.63 -7.16 2.00
CA ILE A 367 6.28 -7.19 0.58
C ILE A 367 4.98 -6.39 0.39
N PRO A 368 4.96 -5.31 -0.41
CA PRO A 368 3.74 -4.55 -0.67
C PRO A 368 2.63 -5.46 -1.20
N LEU A 369 1.42 -5.36 -0.63
CA LEU A 369 0.31 -6.24 -1.01
C LEU A 369 -0.10 -6.06 -2.48
N ALA A 370 0.10 -4.86 -3.03
CA ALA A 370 -0.13 -4.56 -4.44
C ALA A 370 0.82 -5.30 -5.41
N SER A 371 1.96 -5.79 -4.91
CA SER A 371 2.94 -6.57 -5.69
C SER A 371 2.68 -8.08 -5.62
N ILE A 372 1.68 -8.52 -4.84
CA ILE A 372 1.35 -9.93 -4.65
C ILE A 372 0.13 -10.25 -5.50
N GLN A 373 0.28 -11.15 -6.47
CA GLN A 373 -0.83 -11.65 -7.26
C GLN A 373 -1.55 -12.78 -6.52
N GLU A 374 -0.79 -13.71 -5.96
CA GLU A 374 -1.33 -14.89 -5.29
C GLU A 374 -0.36 -15.41 -4.22
N VAL A 375 -0.90 -16.01 -3.17
CA VAL A 375 -0.13 -16.73 -2.16
C VAL A 375 -0.54 -18.19 -2.21
N MET A 376 0.36 -19.05 -2.65
CA MET A 376 0.11 -20.50 -2.76
C MET A 376 1.08 -21.31 -1.92
N MET A 377 0.64 -22.47 -1.44
CA MET A 377 1.56 -23.44 -0.85
C MET A 377 2.27 -24.20 -1.97
N PRO A 378 3.62 -24.18 -2.04
CA PRO A 378 4.33 -24.93 -3.05
C PRO A 378 4.10 -26.44 -2.85
N THR A 379 3.60 -27.09 -3.90
CA THR A 379 3.57 -28.55 -3.96
C THR A 379 4.81 -29.04 -4.71
N PRO A 380 5.27 -30.29 -4.50
CA PRO A 380 6.45 -30.81 -5.23
C PRO A 380 6.35 -30.75 -6.75
N PHE A 381 5.12 -30.55 -7.28
CA PHE A 381 4.85 -30.46 -8.72
C PHE A 381 4.71 -29.02 -9.23
N SER A 382 4.57 -28.03 -8.33
CA SER A 382 4.37 -26.61 -8.70
C SER A 382 5.67 -25.82 -8.73
N VAL A 383 6.78 -26.41 -8.33
CA VAL A 383 8.09 -25.75 -8.32
C VAL A 383 9.00 -26.46 -9.30
N ARG A 384 9.41 -25.78 -10.36
CA ARG A 384 10.38 -26.28 -11.35
C ARG A 384 11.66 -25.46 -11.26
N GLU A 385 12.79 -26.15 -11.30
CA GLU A 385 14.08 -25.51 -11.48
C GLU A 385 14.38 -25.37 -13.00
N GLU A 386 14.34 -24.17 -13.53
CA GLU A 386 14.83 -23.87 -14.87
C GLU A 386 16.16 -23.11 -14.78
N GLY A 387 17.26 -23.83 -14.99
CA GLY A 387 18.62 -23.30 -14.85
C GLY A 387 18.93 -22.96 -13.38
N ASN A 388 19.22 -21.69 -13.08
CA ASN A 388 19.54 -21.22 -11.72
C ASN A 388 18.36 -20.42 -11.10
N ARG A 389 17.15 -20.63 -11.59
CA ARG A 389 15.91 -19.97 -11.11
C ARG A 389 14.87 -21.01 -10.77
N THR A 390 14.25 -20.80 -9.62
CA THR A 390 13.05 -21.56 -9.18
C THR A 390 11.83 -20.87 -9.77
N VAL A 391 11.06 -21.55 -10.61
CA VAL A 391 9.84 -21.05 -11.27
C VAL A 391 8.65 -21.85 -10.80
#